data_f1a4f5f70671304c251fd42dc97f6647
#
_entry.id   f1a4f5f70671304c251fd42dc97f6647
#
_cell.length_a   1.000
_cell.length_b   1.000
_cell.length_c   1.000
_cell.angle_alpha   90.00
_cell.angle_beta   90.00
_cell.angle_gamma   90.00
#
_symmetry.space_group_name_H-M   'P 1'
#
loop_
_entity.id
_entity.type
_entity.pdbx_description
1 polymer ?
#
loop_
_entity_poly.entity_id
_entity_poly.type
_entity_poly.pdbx_seq_one_letter_code
_entity_poly.pdbx_strand_id
1 'polypeptide(L)'
;MRFIILFVLIIVLTLPFRSFAALDYGKQSLIGADFSGSDLKGATFYLTDLQDANLSGCELQNATLYGAKLKDTNLSNSNLREVTLDSAVLDGTDLSNTNLEDSFAYSTQFENVKIQGADFTNVFLPKDIVRKFCESASGINPITNRETRETLECDYI
;
A
#
# COMPACT_ATOMS: atom_id res chain seq x y z
N MET A 1 43.75 -54.22 6.37
CA MET A 1 42.43 -53.58 6.38
C MET A 1 42.63 -52.12 6.57
N ARG A 2 42.49 -51.31 5.50
CA ARG A 2 42.64 -49.83 5.54
C ARG A 2 41.23 -49.23 5.60
N PHE A 3 40.87 -48.59 6.71
CA PHE A 3 39.64 -47.80 6.83
C PHE A 3 39.87 -46.46 6.17
N ILE A 4 39.23 -46.22 5.04
CA ILE A 4 39.15 -44.93 4.40
C ILE A 4 38.00 -44.17 5.07
N ILE A 5 38.32 -43.19 5.93
CA ILE A 5 37.35 -42.27 6.50
C ILE A 5 37.06 -41.23 5.45
N LEU A 6 35.86 -41.31 4.86
CA LEU A 6 35.34 -40.33 3.91
C LEU A 6 34.86 -39.13 4.71
N PHE A 7 35.67 -38.07 4.78
CA PHE A 7 35.19 -36.74 5.28
C PHE A 7 34.25 -36.14 4.24
N VAL A 8 32.95 -36.28 4.46
CA VAL A 8 31.96 -35.51 3.72
C VAL A 8 32.02 -34.09 4.25
N LEU A 9 32.67 -33.22 3.50
CA LEU A 9 32.69 -31.79 3.76
C LEU A 9 31.29 -31.20 3.42
N ILE A 10 30.42 -31.05 4.42
CA ILE A 10 29.18 -30.37 4.29
C ILE A 10 29.52 -28.88 4.16
N ILE A 11 29.67 -28.39 2.92
CA ILE A 11 29.71 -26.97 2.63
C ILE A 11 28.26 -26.47 2.82
N VAL A 12 27.95 -26.00 4.02
CA VAL A 12 26.76 -25.17 4.25
C VAL A 12 27.00 -23.87 3.47
N LEU A 13 26.44 -23.82 2.27
CA LEU A 13 26.33 -22.56 1.55
C LEU A 13 25.46 -21.61 2.39
N THR A 14 26.10 -20.85 3.26
CA THR A 14 25.50 -19.66 3.86
C THR A 14 25.33 -18.65 2.74
N LEU A 15 24.22 -18.77 2.00
CA LEU A 15 23.78 -17.67 1.15
C LEU A 15 23.62 -16.48 2.08
N PRO A 16 24.29 -15.35 1.81
CA PRO A 16 24.01 -14.16 2.59
C PRO A 16 22.53 -13.86 2.40
N PHE A 17 21.75 -13.91 3.49
CA PHE A 17 20.45 -13.26 3.52
C PHE A 17 20.73 -11.82 3.10
N ARG A 18 20.43 -11.48 1.84
CA ARG A 18 20.38 -10.09 1.43
C ARG A 18 19.21 -9.50 2.20
N SER A 19 19.51 -8.90 3.33
CA SER A 19 18.62 -7.93 3.93
C SER A 19 18.49 -6.84 2.85
N PHE A 20 17.38 -6.87 2.11
CA PHE A 20 16.99 -5.71 1.33
C PHE A 20 16.71 -4.62 2.37
N ALA A 21 17.63 -3.68 2.50
CA ALA A 21 17.33 -2.47 3.24
C ALA A 21 16.07 -1.87 2.58
N ALA A 22 15.01 -1.70 3.36
CA ALA A 22 13.80 -1.06 2.87
C ALA A 22 14.17 0.31 2.29
N LEU A 23 13.60 0.66 1.14
CA LEU A 23 13.85 1.94 0.50
C LEU A 23 13.34 3.07 1.41
N ASP A 24 14.19 4.03 1.73
CA ASP A 24 13.84 5.16 2.58
C ASP A 24 13.77 6.47 1.78
N TYR A 25 12.56 6.96 1.63
CA TYR A 25 12.21 8.22 0.97
C TYR A 25 11.68 9.26 1.98
N GLY A 26 11.85 9.01 3.27
CA GLY A 26 11.30 9.86 4.33
C GLY A 26 11.69 11.32 4.20
N LYS A 27 10.71 12.23 4.35
CA LYS A 27 10.86 13.69 4.30
C LYS A 27 11.41 14.26 2.99
N GLN A 28 11.38 13.48 1.90
CA GLN A 28 11.81 13.94 0.59
C GLN A 28 10.67 14.64 -0.16
N SER A 29 11.03 15.48 -1.12
CA SER A 29 10.11 16.01 -2.11
C SER A 29 10.22 15.17 -3.38
N LEU A 30 9.17 14.39 -3.66
CA LEU A 30 9.05 13.49 -4.80
C LEU A 30 7.85 13.88 -5.67
N ILE A 31 7.60 15.19 -5.76
CA ILE A 31 6.49 15.75 -6.55
C ILE A 31 6.65 15.33 -8.00
N GLY A 32 5.59 14.73 -8.57
CA GLY A 32 5.57 14.26 -9.95
C GLY A 32 6.49 13.08 -10.26
N ALA A 33 7.08 12.43 -9.25
CA ALA A 33 7.93 11.26 -9.45
C ALA A 33 7.16 10.09 -10.04
N ASP A 34 7.79 9.30 -10.90
CA ASP A 34 7.22 8.08 -11.47
C ASP A 34 7.84 6.83 -10.85
N PHE A 35 7.03 6.12 -10.08
CA PHE A 35 7.32 4.82 -9.48
C PHE A 35 6.45 3.70 -10.06
N SER A 36 5.71 3.95 -11.12
CA SER A 36 4.73 3.00 -11.65
C SER A 36 5.28 1.57 -11.79
N GLY A 37 4.51 0.59 -11.29
CA GLY A 37 4.85 -0.82 -11.32
C GLY A 37 6.04 -1.25 -10.46
N SER A 38 6.56 -0.38 -9.59
CA SER A 38 7.74 -0.68 -8.74
C SER A 38 7.39 -1.59 -7.56
N ASP A 39 8.36 -2.40 -7.14
CA ASP A 39 8.30 -3.12 -5.86
C ASP A 39 8.83 -2.21 -4.74
N LEU A 40 7.90 -1.68 -3.95
CA LEU A 40 8.11 -0.75 -2.85
C LEU A 40 7.69 -1.33 -1.51
N LYS A 41 7.67 -2.67 -1.39
CA LYS A 41 7.31 -3.37 -0.15
C LYS A 41 8.17 -2.90 1.02
N GLY A 42 7.51 -2.51 2.10
CA GLY A 42 8.17 -2.01 3.29
C GLY A 42 8.90 -0.67 3.12
N ALA A 43 8.76 0.00 1.98
CA ALA A 43 9.38 1.31 1.78
C ALA A 43 8.85 2.36 2.76
N THR A 44 9.71 3.31 3.12
CA THR A 44 9.35 4.42 3.99
C THR A 44 9.15 5.70 3.20
N PHE A 45 7.92 6.24 3.24
CA PHE A 45 7.54 7.56 2.72
C PHE A 45 7.05 8.48 3.86
N TYR A 46 7.67 8.37 5.02
CA TYR A 46 7.31 9.17 6.19
C TYR A 46 7.44 10.68 5.93
N LEU A 47 6.34 11.42 6.05
CA LEU A 47 6.28 12.87 5.78
C LEU A 47 6.80 13.28 4.39
N THR A 48 6.69 12.40 3.41
CA THR A 48 7.15 12.62 2.03
C THR A 48 6.12 13.42 1.25
N ASP A 49 6.57 14.31 0.39
CA ASP A 49 5.72 15.03 -0.55
C ASP A 49 5.66 14.27 -1.89
N LEU A 50 4.52 13.61 -2.14
CA LEU A 50 4.25 12.77 -3.33
C LEU A 50 3.18 13.40 -4.23
N GLN A 51 2.96 14.72 -4.14
CA GLN A 51 1.96 15.38 -4.98
C GLN A 51 2.23 15.11 -6.46
N ASP A 52 1.16 14.83 -7.22
CA ASP A 52 1.22 14.51 -8.65
C ASP A 52 2.08 13.27 -9.01
N ALA A 53 2.56 12.50 -8.03
CA ALA A 53 3.37 11.32 -8.28
C ALA A 53 2.55 10.17 -8.86
N ASN A 54 3.20 9.33 -9.66
CA ASN A 54 2.62 8.11 -10.22
C ASN A 54 3.15 6.88 -9.46
N LEU A 55 2.28 6.27 -8.67
CA LEU A 55 2.51 5.02 -7.92
C LEU A 55 1.58 3.91 -8.41
N SER A 56 1.04 4.03 -9.62
CA SER A 56 0.10 3.04 -10.17
C SER A 56 0.74 1.67 -10.34
N GLY A 57 0.01 0.62 -9.98
CA GLY A 57 0.45 -0.77 -10.09
C GLY A 57 1.63 -1.14 -9.18
N CYS A 58 1.94 -0.33 -8.16
CA CYS A 58 3.02 -0.61 -7.22
C CYS A 58 2.67 -1.70 -6.21
N GLU A 59 3.68 -2.45 -5.79
CA GLU A 59 3.61 -3.31 -4.61
C GLU A 59 4.09 -2.51 -3.39
N LEU A 60 3.16 -2.08 -2.54
CA LEU A 60 3.40 -1.21 -1.39
C LEU A 60 3.10 -1.88 -0.04
N GLN A 61 2.93 -3.22 0.00
CA GLN A 61 2.59 -3.92 1.23
C GLN A 61 3.56 -3.57 2.35
N ASN A 62 3.02 -3.30 3.54
CA ASN A 62 3.79 -2.91 4.73
C ASN A 62 4.61 -1.61 4.56
N ALA A 63 4.37 -0.81 3.53
CA ALA A 63 5.02 0.48 3.40
C ALA A 63 4.46 1.49 4.41
N THR A 64 5.25 2.52 4.73
CA THR A 64 4.83 3.62 5.59
C THR A 64 4.63 4.89 4.77
N LEU A 65 3.38 5.35 4.69
CA LEU A 65 2.99 6.63 4.10
C LEU A 65 2.50 7.62 5.19
N TYR A 66 2.96 7.44 6.44
CA TYR A 66 2.56 8.28 7.57
C TYR A 66 2.82 9.77 7.28
N GLY A 67 1.78 10.58 7.35
CA GLY A 67 1.85 12.02 7.13
C GLY A 67 2.28 12.43 5.71
N ALA A 68 2.29 11.50 4.75
CA ALA A 68 2.62 11.81 3.37
C ALA A 68 1.57 12.71 2.72
N LYS A 69 2.00 13.59 1.81
CA LYS A 69 1.11 14.39 0.99
C LYS A 69 0.92 13.68 -0.34
N LEU A 70 -0.32 13.23 -0.57
CA LEU A 70 -0.70 12.43 -1.73
C LEU A 70 -1.69 13.17 -2.63
N LYS A 71 -1.63 14.50 -2.64
CA LYS A 71 -2.52 15.29 -3.48
C LYS A 71 -2.32 14.95 -4.97
N ASP A 72 -3.42 14.65 -5.66
CA ASP A 72 -3.44 14.29 -7.09
C ASP A 72 -2.52 13.10 -7.45
N THR A 73 -2.13 12.29 -6.45
CA THR A 73 -1.29 11.11 -6.63
C THR A 73 -2.08 9.97 -7.27
N ASN A 74 -1.50 9.29 -8.24
CA ASN A 74 -2.06 8.08 -8.83
C ASN A 74 -1.56 6.83 -8.09
N LEU A 75 -2.43 6.18 -7.31
CA LEU A 75 -2.20 4.90 -6.64
C LEU A 75 -3.03 3.76 -7.26
N SER A 76 -3.66 3.98 -8.41
CA SER A 76 -4.55 3.00 -9.01
C SER A 76 -3.87 1.65 -9.26
N ASN A 77 -4.64 0.57 -9.09
CA ASN A 77 -4.18 -0.82 -9.30
C ASN A 77 -2.99 -1.24 -8.40
N SER A 78 -2.71 -0.52 -7.32
CA SER A 78 -1.61 -0.83 -6.41
C SER A 78 -2.06 -1.73 -5.27
N ASN A 79 -1.12 -2.46 -4.70
CA ASN A 79 -1.33 -3.26 -3.51
C ASN A 79 -0.81 -2.51 -2.28
N LEU A 80 -1.75 -1.97 -1.50
CA LEU A 80 -1.52 -1.19 -0.28
C LEU A 80 -1.86 -1.98 0.99
N ARG A 81 -1.87 -3.30 0.93
CA ARG A 81 -2.19 -4.12 2.08
C ARG A 81 -1.24 -3.83 3.24
N GLU A 82 -1.80 -3.69 4.46
CA GLU A 82 -1.03 -3.43 5.68
C GLU A 82 -0.19 -2.12 5.62
N VAL A 83 -0.56 -1.17 4.77
CA VAL A 83 0.09 0.14 4.67
C VAL A 83 -0.32 1.05 5.83
N THR A 84 0.61 1.88 6.30
CA THR A 84 0.31 2.95 7.26
C THR A 84 0.07 4.26 6.52
N LEU A 85 -1.19 4.72 6.48
CA LEU A 85 -1.62 6.00 5.93
C LEU A 85 -1.94 7.05 7.00
N ASP A 86 -1.74 6.72 8.28
CA ASP A 86 -2.11 7.62 9.38
C ASP A 86 -1.61 9.04 9.16
N SER A 87 -2.47 10.01 9.36
CA SER A 87 -2.20 11.45 9.15
C SER A 87 -1.83 11.85 7.72
N ALA A 88 -1.91 10.96 6.73
CA ALA A 88 -1.70 11.31 5.34
C ALA A 88 -2.82 12.21 4.79
N VAL A 89 -2.51 12.97 3.75
CA VAL A 89 -3.46 13.85 3.04
C VAL A 89 -3.68 13.33 1.63
N LEU A 90 -4.88 12.81 1.38
CA LEU A 90 -5.32 12.28 0.09
C LEU A 90 -6.38 13.23 -0.49
N ASP A 91 -5.96 14.24 -1.23
CA ASP A 91 -6.85 15.12 -1.97
C ASP A 91 -6.71 14.88 -3.48
N GLY A 92 -7.78 14.53 -4.17
CA GLY A 92 -7.76 14.18 -5.58
C GLY A 92 -7.02 12.85 -5.90
N THR A 93 -6.61 12.11 -4.91
CA THR A 93 -5.85 10.85 -5.05
C THR A 93 -6.70 9.79 -5.75
N ASP A 94 -6.10 9.06 -6.68
CA ASP A 94 -6.73 7.92 -7.36
C ASP A 94 -6.39 6.61 -6.64
N LEU A 95 -7.37 6.04 -5.93
CA LEU A 95 -7.30 4.73 -5.26
C LEU A 95 -8.08 3.66 -6.04
N SER A 96 -8.39 3.89 -7.32
CA SER A 96 -9.17 2.92 -8.11
C SER A 96 -8.46 1.55 -8.18
N ASN A 97 -9.20 0.48 -7.91
CA ASN A 97 -8.71 -0.90 -7.93
C ASN A 97 -7.55 -1.19 -6.95
N THR A 98 -7.33 -0.36 -5.94
CA THR A 98 -6.31 -0.63 -4.92
C THR A 98 -6.78 -1.71 -3.94
N ASN A 99 -5.84 -2.50 -3.43
CA ASN A 99 -6.08 -3.35 -2.27
C ASN A 99 -5.54 -2.65 -1.01
N LEU A 100 -6.45 -2.18 -0.12
CA LEU A 100 -6.13 -1.51 1.15
C LEU A 100 -6.37 -2.43 2.37
N GLU A 101 -6.63 -3.72 2.14
CA GLU A 101 -6.91 -4.68 3.22
C GLU A 101 -5.91 -4.54 4.38
N ASP A 102 -6.42 -4.52 5.60
CA ASP A 102 -5.65 -4.41 6.84
C ASP A 102 -4.80 -3.13 6.97
N SER A 103 -5.02 -2.09 6.14
CA SER A 103 -4.26 -0.85 6.22
C SER A 103 -4.73 0.06 7.36
N PHE A 104 -3.84 0.96 7.79
CA PHE A 104 -4.07 1.91 8.87
C PHE A 104 -4.29 3.31 8.30
N ALA A 105 -5.46 3.89 8.53
CA ALA A 105 -5.84 5.18 8.00
C ALA A 105 -6.42 6.13 9.08
N TYR A 106 -5.87 6.05 10.30
CA TYR A 106 -6.32 6.89 11.41
C TYR A 106 -5.90 8.35 11.19
N SER A 107 -6.83 9.27 11.39
CA SER A 107 -6.63 10.71 11.12
C SER A 107 -6.20 11.04 9.68
N THR A 108 -6.41 10.14 8.74
CA THR A 108 -6.16 10.36 7.32
C THR A 108 -7.23 11.30 6.75
N GLN A 109 -6.81 12.26 5.94
CA GLN A 109 -7.71 13.20 5.28
C GLN A 109 -8.03 12.68 3.87
N PHE A 110 -9.32 12.42 3.61
CA PHE A 110 -9.82 11.96 2.32
C PHE A 110 -10.70 13.02 1.67
N GLU A 111 -10.18 13.69 0.64
CA GLU A 111 -10.93 14.65 -0.15
C GLU A 111 -10.88 14.28 -1.63
N ASN A 112 -12.01 14.30 -2.31
CA ASN A 112 -12.11 14.08 -3.76
C ASN A 112 -11.42 12.81 -4.27
N VAL A 113 -11.29 11.78 -3.44
CA VAL A 113 -10.61 10.51 -3.81
C VAL A 113 -11.48 9.66 -4.72
N LYS A 114 -10.85 8.97 -5.69
CA LYS A 114 -11.50 7.94 -6.50
C LYS A 114 -11.29 6.59 -5.86
N ILE A 115 -12.38 5.85 -5.65
CA ILE A 115 -12.37 4.57 -4.91
C ILE A 115 -12.99 3.41 -5.70
N GLN A 116 -13.30 3.57 -6.97
CA GLN A 116 -13.93 2.53 -7.76
C GLN A 116 -13.08 1.24 -7.77
N GLY A 117 -13.64 0.11 -7.38
CA GLY A 117 -12.92 -1.15 -7.29
C GLY A 117 -11.89 -1.23 -6.16
N ALA A 118 -11.82 -0.26 -5.26
CA ALA A 118 -10.94 -0.32 -4.09
C ALA A 118 -11.48 -1.29 -3.04
N ASP A 119 -10.58 -2.01 -2.37
CA ASP A 119 -10.88 -2.93 -1.28
C ASP A 119 -10.47 -2.33 0.07
N PHE A 120 -11.44 -2.06 0.93
CA PHE A 120 -11.26 -1.48 2.27
C PHE A 120 -11.47 -2.50 3.39
N THR A 121 -11.35 -3.78 3.12
CA THR A 121 -11.54 -4.83 4.14
C THR A 121 -10.64 -4.55 5.36
N ASN A 122 -11.26 -4.55 6.56
CA ASN A 122 -10.59 -4.29 7.84
C ASN A 122 -9.89 -2.92 7.95
N VAL A 123 -10.16 -1.97 7.07
CA VAL A 123 -9.66 -0.60 7.21
C VAL A 123 -10.54 0.16 8.20
N PHE A 124 -9.94 0.68 9.27
CA PHE A 124 -10.69 1.53 10.20
C PHE A 124 -10.88 2.93 9.61
N LEU A 125 -12.10 3.27 9.23
CA LEU A 125 -12.49 4.57 8.73
C LEU A 125 -13.52 5.23 9.65
N PRO A 126 -13.48 6.56 9.86
CA PRO A 126 -14.54 7.31 10.52
C PRO A 126 -15.89 7.14 9.79
N LYS A 127 -16.99 7.09 10.55
CA LYS A 127 -18.33 6.85 9.96
C LYS A 127 -18.77 7.87 8.90
N ASP A 128 -18.35 9.10 9.04
CA ASP A 128 -18.62 10.17 8.06
C ASP A 128 -17.89 9.92 6.74
N ILE A 129 -16.65 9.43 6.79
CA ILE A 129 -15.87 9.02 5.61
C ILE A 129 -16.52 7.80 4.95
N VAL A 130 -16.87 6.77 5.71
CA VAL A 130 -17.57 5.59 5.16
C VAL A 130 -18.86 6.00 4.45
N ARG A 131 -19.68 6.87 5.08
CA ARG A 131 -20.91 7.37 4.47
C ARG A 131 -20.64 8.10 3.16
N LYS A 132 -19.64 8.99 3.13
CA LYS A 132 -19.23 9.71 1.91
C LYS A 132 -18.76 8.75 0.81
N PHE A 133 -17.96 7.75 1.18
CA PHE A 133 -17.48 6.74 0.23
C PHE A 133 -18.62 5.88 -0.34
N CYS A 134 -19.58 5.51 0.48
CA CYS A 134 -20.73 4.71 0.04
C CYS A 134 -21.62 5.41 -1.00
N GLU A 135 -21.57 6.75 -1.09
CA GLU A 135 -22.29 7.50 -2.14
C GLU A 135 -21.74 7.19 -3.55
N SER A 136 -20.44 6.88 -3.66
CA SER A 136 -19.77 6.64 -4.94
C SER A 136 -19.15 5.24 -5.07
N ALA A 137 -19.22 4.43 -4.01
CA ALA A 137 -18.63 3.09 -3.99
C ALA A 137 -19.23 2.20 -5.07
N SER A 138 -18.37 1.66 -5.93
CA SER A 138 -18.74 0.79 -7.05
C SER A 138 -17.55 -0.04 -7.51
N GLY A 139 -17.82 -1.08 -8.28
CA GLY A 139 -16.80 -1.93 -8.87
C GLY A 139 -16.34 -3.07 -7.97
N ILE A 140 -15.59 -3.97 -8.57
CA ILE A 140 -15.02 -5.18 -7.95
C ILE A 140 -13.51 -5.04 -8.01
N ASN A 141 -12.84 -5.31 -6.89
CA ASN A 141 -11.38 -5.27 -6.86
C ASN A 141 -10.79 -6.41 -7.71
N PRO A 142 -9.90 -6.13 -8.67
CA PRO A 142 -9.38 -7.15 -9.58
C PRO A 142 -8.44 -8.16 -8.90
N ILE A 143 -7.90 -7.83 -7.71
CA ILE A 143 -6.96 -8.69 -6.97
C ILE A 143 -7.73 -9.59 -6.00
N THR A 144 -8.65 -9.00 -5.21
CA THR A 144 -9.34 -9.69 -4.11
C THR A 144 -10.71 -10.25 -4.53
N ASN A 145 -11.24 -9.81 -5.68
CA ASN A 145 -12.57 -10.14 -6.19
C ASN A 145 -13.73 -9.78 -5.24
N ARG A 146 -13.52 -8.76 -4.38
CA ARG A 146 -14.54 -8.22 -3.46
C ARG A 146 -15.11 -6.90 -4.01
N GLU A 147 -16.39 -6.66 -3.78
CA GLU A 147 -17.05 -5.40 -4.16
C GLU A 147 -16.65 -4.28 -3.20
N THR A 148 -16.37 -3.08 -3.72
CA THR A 148 -16.03 -1.90 -2.90
C THR A 148 -17.11 -1.61 -1.86
N ARG A 149 -18.40 -1.72 -2.23
CA ARG A 149 -19.54 -1.50 -1.33
C ARG A 149 -19.58 -2.49 -0.17
N GLU A 150 -19.27 -3.76 -0.47
CA GLU A 150 -19.22 -4.84 0.53
C GLU A 150 -18.09 -4.58 1.55
N THR A 151 -16.88 -4.25 1.07
CA THR A 151 -15.73 -4.01 1.93
C THR A 151 -15.85 -2.75 2.81
N LEU A 152 -16.71 -1.80 2.42
CA LEU A 152 -17.08 -0.61 3.20
C LEU A 152 -18.30 -0.84 4.10
N GLU A 153 -18.92 -2.03 4.06
CA GLU A 153 -20.15 -2.36 4.82
C GLU A 153 -21.29 -1.35 4.57
N CYS A 154 -21.42 -0.82 3.35
CA CYS A 154 -22.36 0.25 3.01
C CYS A 154 -23.83 -0.05 3.33
N ASP A 155 -24.21 -1.31 3.35
CA ASP A 155 -25.61 -1.73 3.60
C ASP A 155 -25.98 -1.72 5.11
N TYR A 156 -25.01 -1.44 5.98
CA TYR A 156 -25.17 -1.46 7.45
C TYR A 156 -25.01 -0.08 8.11
N ILE A 157 -24.97 1.02 7.34
CA ILE A 157 -24.71 2.37 7.85
C ILE A 157 -26.00 3.19 7.99
#